data_256ffbe2b807b3368a26de5b45caf538
#
_entry.id   256ffbe2b807b3368a26de5b45caf538
#
_cell.length_a   1.000
_cell.length_b   1.000
_cell.length_c   1.000
_cell.angle_alpha   90.00
_cell.angle_beta   90.00
_cell.angle_gamma   90.00
#
_symmetry.space_group_name_H-M   'P 1'
#
loop_
_entity.id
_entity.type
_entity.pdbx_description
1 polymer ?
#
loop_
_entity_poly.entity_id
_entity_poly.type
_entity_poly.pdbx_seq_one_letter_code
_entity_poly.pdbx_strand_id
1 'polypeptide(L)'
;MRQSQKTKIKELQQRFKDHLEAKAKRIPEDFIEFTEHMLGLRLTAYQKEAAQLLSKNDSVALRWSRQSGKTHLISAWLLHYALLHDGYQIAIVGPSWRQTKIPITKINGFLTRIPRGYYHKLQQTIIRLKNQAVIQALPCNPETVRGFTLNCVYMDEANWINHDEELYDSILFTLATTGGKFICSSTPGSTDSLFWKIFNRPQFARFAKSHVTWEQALEPNGPMKRKWLEDRKQEYEGDPWRWKRELEAEWAEDESVWIPLSLITKCIDSELELWNFESLHRGKLYGGLDLGKHQDYSAFVVIEDVDGKYLLRHVKVFPLETKYATVIGYVKTLTDRWQTFEKIRVDTTGVGEYITEDMANGGIENVEAVTFTSSRKQELASILKQRMLDAAYHFPFVNIQVSPNKSLSYVNELNVERFELRKDGSLHFSHPQNQHDDVWWATALAISCGVKLAPDPFLAVIPRRVNKLQRTRKKVNKHKVLGVTR
;
A
#
# COMPACT_ATOMS: atom_id res chain seq x y z
N MET A 1 30.28 33.49 60.67
CA MET A 1 31.05 33.19 59.43
C MET A 1 30.71 31.82 58.81
N ARG A 2 30.63 30.70 59.53
CA ARG A 2 30.41 29.35 58.94
C ARG A 2 29.02 29.14 58.29
N GLN A 3 27.95 29.82 58.72
CA GLN A 3 26.60 29.62 58.16
C GLN A 3 26.41 30.30 56.80
N SER A 4 26.99 31.48 56.60
CA SER A 4 27.01 32.22 55.33
C SER A 4 27.78 31.48 54.22
N GLN A 5 28.87 30.78 54.57
CA GLN A 5 29.65 29.97 53.61
C GLN A 5 28.87 28.71 53.18
N LYS A 6 28.14 28.07 54.06
CA LYS A 6 27.30 26.89 53.71
C LYS A 6 26.17 27.26 52.76
N THR A 7 25.56 28.42 52.93
CA THR A 7 24.50 28.94 52.05
C THR A 7 25.05 29.24 50.65
N LYS A 8 26.20 29.91 50.57
CA LYS A 8 26.88 30.20 49.31
C LYS A 8 27.29 28.95 48.54
N ILE A 9 27.75 27.92 49.23
CA ILE A 9 28.11 26.62 48.60
C ILE A 9 26.87 25.92 48.03
N LYS A 10 25.75 25.92 48.75
CA LYS A 10 24.49 25.36 48.29
C LYS A 10 23.96 26.10 47.05
N GLU A 11 24.02 27.42 47.02
CA GLU A 11 23.62 28.23 45.88
C GLU A 11 24.51 27.97 44.66
N LEU A 12 25.84 27.84 44.85
CA LEU A 12 26.75 27.47 43.75
C LEU A 12 26.51 26.05 43.25
N GLN A 13 26.26 25.10 44.11
CA GLN A 13 25.90 23.72 43.73
C GLN A 13 24.58 23.68 42.97
N GLN A 14 23.58 24.48 43.40
CA GLN A 14 22.32 24.54 42.69
C GLN A 14 22.49 25.19 41.28
N ARG A 15 23.21 26.33 41.20
CA ARG A 15 23.52 26.98 39.93
C ARG A 15 24.33 26.09 39.00
N PHE A 16 25.27 25.30 39.52
CA PHE A 16 26.04 24.34 38.72
C PHE A 16 25.15 23.18 38.23
N LYS A 17 24.25 22.69 39.08
CA LYS A 17 23.27 21.68 38.73
C LYS A 17 22.29 22.21 37.68
N ASP A 18 21.77 23.43 37.85
CA ASP A 18 20.89 24.10 36.87
C ASP A 18 21.62 24.35 35.56
N HIS A 19 22.90 24.69 35.56
CA HIS A 19 23.72 24.86 34.37
C HIS A 19 24.00 23.53 33.68
N LEU A 20 24.26 22.45 34.41
CA LEU A 20 24.43 21.09 33.84
C LEU A 20 23.10 20.60 33.29
N GLU A 21 21.99 20.82 33.96
CA GLU A 21 20.65 20.48 33.50
C GLU A 21 20.26 21.30 32.25
N ALA A 22 20.62 22.60 32.21
CA ALA A 22 20.42 23.45 31.03
C ALA A 22 21.29 22.99 29.84
N LYS A 23 22.55 22.61 30.09
CA LYS A 23 23.46 22.08 29.06
C LYS A 23 23.03 20.70 28.56
N ALA A 24 22.55 19.84 29.44
CA ALA A 24 21.97 18.53 29.09
C ALA A 24 20.64 18.61 28.35
N LYS A 25 20.00 19.78 28.35
CA LYS A 25 18.71 20.04 27.64
C LYS A 25 18.89 20.66 26.26
N ARG A 26 20.09 21.11 25.88
CA ARG A 26 20.31 21.75 24.57
C ARG A 26 20.30 20.72 23.46
N ILE A 27 19.50 20.96 22.41
CA ILE A 27 19.53 20.15 21.18
C ILE A 27 20.87 20.36 20.49
N PRO A 28 21.64 19.29 20.18
CA PRO A 28 22.88 19.39 19.41
C PRO A 28 22.61 19.99 18.03
N GLU A 29 23.47 20.88 17.56
CA GLU A 29 23.40 21.45 16.21
C GLU A 29 23.79 20.44 15.14
N ASP A 30 24.77 19.57 15.46
CA ASP A 30 25.15 18.46 14.57
C ASP A 30 24.12 17.34 14.61
N PHE A 31 23.66 16.92 13.44
CA PHE A 31 22.63 15.88 13.33
C PHE A 31 23.13 14.50 13.80
N ILE A 32 24.40 14.18 13.58
CA ILE A 32 24.95 12.88 13.99
C ILE A 32 25.04 12.84 15.52
N GLU A 33 25.49 13.93 16.14
CA GLU A 33 25.51 14.08 17.59
C GLU A 33 24.09 13.99 18.18
N PHE A 34 23.12 14.66 17.54
CA PHE A 34 21.72 14.56 17.94
C PHE A 34 21.19 13.12 17.89
N THR A 35 21.44 12.39 16.81
CA THR A 35 20.95 11.01 16.68
C THR A 35 21.60 10.07 17.68
N GLU A 36 22.89 10.22 17.96
CA GLU A 36 23.61 9.37 18.91
C GLU A 36 23.24 9.69 20.36
N HIS A 37 23.24 10.96 20.76
CA HIS A 37 23.06 11.36 22.15
C HIS A 37 21.59 11.50 22.57
N MET A 38 20.72 12.01 21.69
CA MET A 38 19.32 12.26 22.03
C MET A 38 18.41 11.10 21.64
N LEU A 39 18.68 10.44 20.51
CA LEU A 39 17.83 9.37 19.99
C LEU A 39 18.40 7.96 20.26
N GLY A 40 19.67 7.85 20.67
CA GLY A 40 20.36 6.57 20.85
C GLY A 40 20.48 5.77 19.53
N LEU A 41 20.63 6.47 18.40
CA LEU A 41 20.69 5.89 17.07
C LEU A 41 22.10 6.05 16.51
N ARG A 42 22.71 4.95 16.07
CA ARG A 42 23.95 4.98 15.29
C ARG A 42 23.61 4.92 13.80
N LEU A 43 23.98 5.97 13.08
CA LEU A 43 23.80 6.02 11.63
C LEU A 43 24.85 5.20 10.91
N THR A 44 24.45 4.51 9.84
CA THR A 44 25.37 3.82 8.91
C THR A 44 26.13 4.86 8.07
N ALA A 45 27.19 4.42 7.35
CA ALA A 45 27.98 5.33 6.52
C ALA A 45 27.13 6.08 5.49
N TYR A 46 26.34 5.36 4.70
CA TYR A 46 25.45 5.97 3.69
C TYR A 46 24.36 6.87 4.30
N GLN A 47 23.91 6.58 5.53
CA GLN A 47 22.95 7.45 6.24
C GLN A 47 23.61 8.75 6.69
N LYS A 48 24.88 8.73 7.11
CA LYS A 48 25.66 9.94 7.43
C LYS A 48 25.89 10.80 6.19
N GLU A 49 26.21 10.19 5.06
CA GLU A 49 26.34 10.89 3.77
C GLU A 49 25.00 11.54 3.36
N ALA A 50 23.89 10.79 3.43
CA ALA A 50 22.57 11.35 3.11
C ALA A 50 22.17 12.49 4.06
N ALA A 51 22.49 12.39 5.36
CA ALA A 51 22.26 13.45 6.32
C ALA A 51 23.02 14.74 5.96
N GLN A 52 24.25 14.61 5.44
CA GLN A 52 25.01 15.76 4.95
C GLN A 52 24.37 16.38 3.71
N LEU A 53 23.83 15.55 2.77
CA LEU A 53 23.09 16.07 1.61
C LEU A 53 21.85 16.84 2.05
N LEU A 54 21.06 16.29 2.99
CA LEU A 54 19.86 16.93 3.55
C LEU A 54 20.17 18.28 4.22
N SER A 55 21.32 18.37 4.89
CA SER A 55 21.70 19.61 5.58
C SER A 55 22.20 20.68 4.62
N LYS A 56 22.98 20.30 3.59
CA LYS A 56 23.69 21.27 2.69
C LYS A 56 22.87 21.73 1.49
N ASN A 57 21.81 20.99 1.09
CA ASN A 57 21.08 21.26 -0.15
C ASN A 57 19.59 21.55 0.12
N ASP A 58 18.98 22.37 -0.72
CA ASP A 58 17.55 22.70 -0.63
C ASP A 58 16.68 21.70 -1.38
N SER A 59 17.24 20.94 -2.31
CA SER A 59 16.53 19.91 -3.06
C SER A 59 17.30 18.60 -2.97
N VAL A 60 16.69 17.55 -2.38
CA VAL A 60 17.34 16.26 -2.15
C VAL A 60 16.44 15.10 -2.57
N ALA A 61 16.99 14.14 -3.29
CA ALA A 61 16.29 12.93 -3.73
C ALA A 61 17.05 11.65 -3.30
N LEU A 62 16.38 10.76 -2.60
CA LEU A 62 16.95 9.50 -2.10
C LEU A 62 16.28 8.30 -2.80
N ARG A 63 17.00 7.65 -3.71
CA ARG A 63 16.62 6.41 -4.40
C ARG A 63 17.28 5.23 -3.70
N TRP A 64 16.60 4.68 -2.72
CA TRP A 64 17.16 3.66 -1.84
C TRP A 64 16.36 2.37 -1.89
N SER A 65 17.05 1.25 -1.76
CA SER A 65 16.44 -0.07 -1.65
C SER A 65 15.42 -0.14 -0.53
N ARG A 66 14.50 -1.08 -0.63
CA ARG A 66 13.57 -1.39 0.45
C ARG A 66 14.33 -1.84 1.71
N GLN A 67 13.83 -1.51 2.91
CA GLN A 67 14.44 -1.84 4.21
C GLN A 67 15.82 -1.22 4.49
N SER A 68 16.28 -0.25 3.70
CA SER A 68 17.54 0.49 3.93
C SER A 68 17.47 1.56 5.03
N GLY A 69 16.29 1.76 5.64
CA GLY A 69 16.12 2.75 6.71
C GLY A 69 15.87 4.19 6.25
N LYS A 70 15.51 4.40 4.99
CA LYS A 70 15.21 5.68 4.33
C LYS A 70 14.26 6.56 5.16
N THR A 71 13.03 6.11 5.39
CA THR A 71 12.01 6.85 6.14
C THR A 71 12.40 7.07 7.60
N HIS A 72 13.21 6.17 8.18
CA HIS A 72 13.71 6.31 9.56
C HIS A 72 14.70 7.47 9.67
N LEU A 73 15.68 7.54 8.76
CA LEU A 73 16.63 8.63 8.69
C LEU A 73 15.96 9.99 8.48
N ILE A 74 15.08 10.07 7.46
CA ILE A 74 14.43 11.34 7.12
C ILE A 74 13.53 11.81 8.28
N SER A 75 12.79 10.89 8.92
CA SER A 75 11.97 11.24 10.10
C SER A 75 12.81 11.82 11.25
N ALA A 76 13.98 11.25 11.53
CA ALA A 76 14.89 11.79 12.55
C ALA A 76 15.44 13.16 12.13
N TRP A 77 15.77 13.33 10.85
CA TRP A 77 16.29 14.58 10.31
C TRP A 77 15.22 15.70 10.34
N LEU A 78 13.98 15.41 9.95
CA LEU A 78 12.87 16.38 10.02
C LEU A 78 12.61 16.83 11.45
N LEU A 79 12.66 15.91 12.41
CA LEU A 79 12.53 16.26 13.83
C LEU A 79 13.65 17.19 14.28
N HIS A 80 14.90 16.85 13.97
CA HIS A 80 16.06 17.68 14.31
C HIS A 80 15.96 19.08 13.67
N TYR A 81 15.61 19.11 12.37
CA TYR A 81 15.43 20.36 11.63
C TYR A 81 14.35 21.25 12.25
N ALA A 82 13.21 20.67 12.66
CA ALA A 82 12.17 21.40 13.34
C ALA A 82 12.57 21.90 14.74
N LEU A 83 13.37 21.11 15.49
CA LEU A 83 13.82 21.48 16.84
C LEU A 83 14.82 22.65 16.84
N LEU A 84 15.58 22.82 15.74
CA LEU A 84 16.57 23.89 15.60
C LEU A 84 16.02 25.19 15.01
N HIS A 85 14.80 25.17 14.44
CA HIS A 85 14.25 26.32 13.73
C HIS A 85 12.86 26.69 14.28
N ASP A 86 12.80 27.83 14.96
CA ASP A 86 11.58 28.32 15.57
C ASP A 86 10.50 28.65 14.54
N GLY A 87 9.27 28.20 14.80
CA GLY A 87 8.10 28.49 13.97
C GLY A 87 8.03 27.76 12.62
N TYR A 88 9.01 26.92 12.27
CA TYR A 88 9.04 26.25 10.97
C TYR A 88 7.83 25.35 10.75
N GLN A 89 7.28 25.43 9.54
CA GLN A 89 6.17 24.63 9.06
C GLN A 89 6.69 23.57 8.10
N ILE A 90 6.56 22.31 8.48
CA ILE A 90 7.06 21.16 7.73
C ILE A 90 5.88 20.27 7.36
N ALA A 91 5.74 19.97 6.07
CA ALA A 91 4.73 19.04 5.57
C ALA A 91 5.33 17.72 5.12
N ILE A 92 4.57 16.64 5.33
CA ILE A 92 4.86 15.31 4.82
C ILE A 92 3.70 14.91 3.93
N VAL A 93 3.99 14.47 2.70
CA VAL A 93 3.02 13.95 1.73
C VAL A 93 3.47 12.57 1.26
N GLY A 94 2.53 11.74 0.82
CA GLY A 94 2.83 10.39 0.32
C GLY A 94 1.66 9.80 -0.46
N PRO A 95 1.82 8.65 -1.13
CA PRO A 95 0.84 8.10 -2.06
C PRO A 95 -0.47 7.63 -1.42
N SER A 96 -0.55 7.61 -0.10
CA SER A 96 -1.80 7.38 0.63
C SER A 96 -1.73 8.01 2.02
N TRP A 97 -2.90 8.33 2.59
CA TRP A 97 -3.01 8.87 3.93
C TRP A 97 -2.35 8.00 5.00
N ARG A 98 -2.46 6.68 4.84
CA ARG A 98 -1.77 5.71 5.71
C ARG A 98 -0.25 5.86 5.63
N GLN A 99 0.29 5.98 4.42
CA GLN A 99 1.73 6.12 4.19
C GLN A 99 2.26 7.42 4.77
N THR A 100 1.54 8.52 4.57
CA THR A 100 1.91 9.85 5.08
C THR A 100 2.02 9.88 6.62
N LYS A 101 1.23 9.06 7.33
CA LYS A 101 1.29 8.94 8.81
C LYS A 101 2.50 8.14 9.32
N ILE A 102 3.17 7.34 8.50
CA ILE A 102 4.31 6.51 8.94
C ILE A 102 5.47 7.35 9.45
N PRO A 103 5.96 8.40 8.75
CA PRO A 103 6.98 9.28 9.30
C PRO A 103 6.55 9.97 10.59
N ILE A 104 5.30 10.44 10.71
CA ILE A 104 4.76 11.02 11.95
C ILE A 104 4.84 10.02 13.11
N THR A 105 4.47 8.77 12.88
CA THR A 105 4.56 7.72 13.91
C THR A 105 6.01 7.49 14.36
N LYS A 106 6.96 7.51 13.42
CA LYS A 106 8.40 7.39 13.74
C LYS A 106 8.89 8.58 14.55
N ILE A 107 8.51 9.81 14.16
CA ILE A 107 8.88 11.03 14.89
C ILE A 107 8.28 11.00 16.30
N ASN A 108 7.03 10.58 16.47
CA ASN A 108 6.43 10.40 17.78
C ASN A 108 7.24 9.41 18.65
N GLY A 109 7.71 8.31 18.06
CA GLY A 109 8.61 7.36 18.73
C GLY A 109 9.95 7.99 19.14
N PHE A 110 10.52 8.88 18.35
CA PHE A 110 11.74 9.61 18.71
C PHE A 110 11.48 10.61 19.82
N LEU A 111 10.37 11.33 19.79
CA LEU A 111 9.99 12.32 20.81
C LEU A 111 9.86 11.70 22.20
N THR A 112 9.53 10.41 22.32
CA THR A 112 9.51 9.74 23.65
C THR A 112 10.90 9.65 24.29
N ARG A 113 11.98 9.81 23.54
CA ARG A 113 13.37 9.80 24.00
C ARG A 113 13.91 11.20 24.32
N ILE A 114 13.19 12.24 23.92
CA ILE A 114 13.55 13.65 24.11
C ILE A 114 12.81 14.21 25.33
N PRO A 115 13.41 15.15 26.10
CA PRO A 115 12.75 15.75 27.26
C PRO A 115 11.39 16.39 26.91
N ARG A 116 10.40 16.21 27.76
CA ARG A 116 9.03 16.71 27.58
C ARG A 116 8.91 18.22 27.37
N GLY A 117 9.91 18.98 27.75
CA GLY A 117 9.98 20.43 27.54
C GLY A 117 10.03 20.88 26.08
N TYR A 118 10.27 19.98 25.12
CA TYR A 118 10.42 20.34 23.72
C TYR A 118 9.17 20.17 22.87
N TYR A 119 8.14 19.43 23.30
CA TYR A 119 6.97 19.13 22.51
C TYR A 119 5.67 19.16 23.29
N HIS A 120 4.55 19.30 22.59
CA HIS A 120 3.19 19.22 23.12
C HIS A 120 2.68 17.78 23.16
N LYS A 121 1.38 17.58 23.38
CA LYS A 121 0.74 16.26 23.33
C LYS A 121 0.94 15.64 21.94
N LEU A 122 1.41 14.38 21.90
CA LEU A 122 1.60 13.62 20.66
C LEU A 122 0.25 13.36 19.98
N GLN A 123 0.22 13.54 18.65
CA GLN A 123 -0.94 13.31 17.80
C GLN A 123 -0.55 12.44 16.60
N GLN A 124 -1.54 11.88 15.92
CA GLN A 124 -1.30 10.93 14.83
C GLN A 124 -0.92 11.58 13.49
N THR A 125 -1.30 12.84 13.29
CA THR A 125 -1.15 13.54 12.00
C THR A 125 -0.38 14.85 12.09
N ILE A 126 -0.17 15.36 13.30
CA ILE A 126 0.50 16.64 13.52
C ILE A 126 1.35 16.58 14.79
N ILE A 127 2.55 17.13 14.73
CA ILE A 127 3.48 17.30 15.83
C ILE A 127 3.70 18.78 16.04
N ARG A 128 3.46 19.26 17.25
CA ARG A 128 3.67 20.65 17.66
C ARG A 128 4.81 20.71 18.66
N LEU A 129 5.85 21.46 18.32
CA LEU A 129 7.01 21.68 19.17
C LEU A 129 6.84 22.95 20.01
N LYS A 130 7.58 23.06 21.10
CA LYS A 130 7.52 24.23 22.00
C LYS A 130 8.13 25.50 21.42
N ASN A 131 9.02 25.36 20.44
CA ASN A 131 9.56 26.46 19.63
C ASN A 131 8.61 26.89 18.50
N GLN A 132 7.32 26.51 18.57
CA GLN A 132 6.27 26.81 17.60
C GLN A 132 6.43 26.11 16.24
N ALA A 133 7.48 25.33 16.02
CA ALA A 133 7.60 24.53 14.80
C ALA A 133 6.53 23.43 14.76
N VAL A 134 6.08 23.10 13.56
CA VAL A 134 5.03 22.12 13.31
C VAL A 134 5.48 21.15 12.21
N ILE A 135 5.30 19.86 12.45
CA ILE A 135 5.45 18.81 11.43
C ILE A 135 4.09 18.16 11.25
N GLN A 136 3.56 18.17 10.03
CA GLN A 136 2.21 17.66 9.78
C GLN A 136 2.15 16.78 8.53
N ALA A 137 1.32 15.75 8.62
CA ALA A 137 0.89 14.97 7.47
C ALA A 137 -0.17 15.76 6.69
N LEU A 138 -0.02 15.87 5.38
CA LEU A 138 -1.02 16.46 4.51
C LEU A 138 -1.53 15.42 3.50
N PRO A 139 -2.81 15.51 3.09
CA PRO A 139 -3.31 14.75 1.96
C PRO A 139 -2.46 15.02 0.70
N CYS A 140 -2.30 13.99 -0.12
CA CYS A 140 -1.55 14.09 -1.38
C CYS A 140 -2.42 14.71 -2.48
N ASN A 141 -2.82 15.97 -2.24
CA ASN A 141 -3.71 16.72 -3.12
C ASN A 141 -3.12 18.11 -3.35
N PRO A 142 -2.85 18.49 -4.62
CA PRO A 142 -2.28 19.81 -4.98
C PRO A 142 -3.04 20.98 -4.37
N GLU A 143 -4.37 20.97 -4.39
CA GLU A 143 -5.22 22.03 -3.87
C GLU A 143 -5.05 22.20 -2.35
N THR A 144 -4.96 21.09 -1.63
CA THR A 144 -4.75 21.14 -0.17
C THR A 144 -3.39 21.73 0.18
N VAL A 145 -2.35 21.40 -0.59
CA VAL A 145 -0.99 21.86 -0.32
C VAL A 145 -0.83 23.35 -0.61
N ARG A 146 -1.46 23.88 -1.67
CA ARG A 146 -1.39 25.32 -2.06
C ARG A 146 -1.76 26.30 -0.96
N GLY A 147 -2.58 25.91 0.01
CA GLY A 147 -3.02 26.78 1.11
C GLY A 147 -1.96 27.06 2.18
N PHE A 148 -0.77 26.46 2.11
CA PHE A 148 0.26 26.55 3.14
C PHE A 148 1.45 27.41 2.72
N THR A 149 2.13 27.99 3.72
CA THR A 149 3.48 28.54 3.59
C THR A 149 4.40 27.61 4.37
N LEU A 150 5.30 26.91 3.68
CA LEU A 150 6.10 25.83 4.24
C LEU A 150 7.59 26.13 4.19
N ASN A 151 8.33 25.63 5.19
CA ASN A 151 9.79 25.73 5.25
C ASN A 151 10.47 24.43 4.79
N CYS A 152 9.75 23.31 4.82
CA CYS A 152 10.23 22.04 4.29
C CYS A 152 9.05 21.17 3.87
N VAL A 153 9.19 20.48 2.74
CA VAL A 153 8.25 19.44 2.31
C VAL A 153 9.01 18.14 2.08
N TYR A 154 8.52 17.07 2.70
CA TYR A 154 9.00 15.72 2.45
C TYR A 154 7.95 14.90 1.69
N MET A 155 8.30 14.46 0.51
CA MET A 155 7.50 13.57 -0.34
C MET A 155 8.02 12.13 -0.20
N ASP A 156 7.31 11.31 0.60
CA ASP A 156 7.65 9.89 0.81
C ASP A 156 7.01 9.03 -0.28
N GLU A 157 7.74 7.99 -0.70
CA GLU A 157 7.36 7.08 -1.79
C GLU A 157 6.95 7.83 -3.07
N ALA A 158 7.73 8.85 -3.44
CA ALA A 158 7.44 9.82 -4.50
C ALA A 158 7.16 9.18 -5.87
N ASN A 159 7.76 8.01 -6.18
CA ASN A 159 7.52 7.32 -7.47
C ASN A 159 6.10 6.75 -7.60
N TRP A 160 5.35 6.67 -6.50
CA TRP A 160 4.02 6.05 -6.43
C TRP A 160 2.89 7.08 -6.24
N ILE A 161 3.22 8.36 -6.37
CA ILE A 161 2.25 9.45 -6.28
C ILE A 161 1.63 9.68 -7.65
N ASN A 162 0.31 9.63 -7.71
CA ASN A 162 -0.45 10.03 -8.89
C ASN A 162 -0.45 11.57 -8.99
N HIS A 163 -0.42 12.13 -10.22
CA HIS A 163 -0.34 13.58 -10.46
C HIS A 163 0.85 14.27 -9.76
N ASP A 164 1.99 13.57 -9.70
CA ASP A 164 3.17 13.98 -8.95
C ASP A 164 3.79 15.30 -9.44
N GLU A 165 3.72 15.61 -10.73
CA GLU A 165 4.20 16.88 -11.29
C GLU A 165 3.34 18.06 -10.83
N GLU A 166 2.02 17.91 -10.87
CA GLU A 166 1.10 18.97 -10.42
C GLU A 166 1.25 19.23 -8.91
N LEU A 167 1.42 18.15 -8.15
CA LEU A 167 1.71 18.25 -6.72
C LEU A 167 3.05 18.95 -6.47
N TYR A 168 4.08 18.61 -7.22
CA TYR A 168 5.40 19.23 -7.12
C TYR A 168 5.35 20.74 -7.41
N ASP A 169 4.68 21.13 -8.48
CA ASP A 169 4.48 22.55 -8.82
C ASP A 169 3.78 23.29 -7.67
N SER A 170 2.72 22.69 -7.12
CA SER A 170 2.02 23.25 -5.96
C SER A 170 2.94 23.40 -4.75
N ILE A 171 3.79 22.40 -4.46
CA ILE A 171 4.78 22.45 -3.38
C ILE A 171 5.79 23.56 -3.60
N LEU A 172 6.31 23.75 -4.82
CA LEU A 172 7.28 24.81 -5.11
C LEU A 172 6.73 26.20 -4.77
N PHE A 173 5.45 26.47 -5.02
CA PHE A 173 4.82 27.72 -4.64
C PHE A 173 4.73 27.90 -3.12
N THR A 174 4.51 26.85 -2.34
CA THR A 174 4.47 26.91 -0.88
C THR A 174 5.84 27.19 -0.26
N LEU A 175 6.92 26.81 -0.94
CA LEU A 175 8.31 27.02 -0.52
C LEU A 175 8.91 28.34 -1.02
N ALA A 176 8.28 28.99 -2.00
CA ALA A 176 8.85 30.15 -2.70
C ALA A 176 9.15 31.35 -1.78
N THR A 177 8.29 31.60 -0.79
CA THR A 177 8.44 32.75 0.14
C THR A 177 9.40 32.48 1.28
N THR A 178 9.66 31.22 1.60
CA THR A 178 10.51 30.80 2.72
C THR A 178 11.92 30.43 2.28
N GLY A 179 12.14 30.20 0.97
CA GLY A 179 13.35 29.56 0.46
C GLY A 179 13.50 28.14 1.02
N GLY A 180 12.37 27.45 1.25
CA GLY A 180 12.33 26.19 1.99
C GLY A 180 12.89 25.01 1.21
N LYS A 181 13.02 23.85 1.92
CA LYS A 181 13.61 22.63 1.37
C LYS A 181 12.58 21.68 0.80
N PHE A 182 12.94 21.04 -0.32
CA PHE A 182 12.17 19.94 -0.90
C PHE A 182 12.97 18.64 -0.81
N ILE A 183 12.40 17.64 -0.16
CA ILE A 183 13.00 16.31 0.00
C ILE A 183 12.04 15.28 -0.57
N CYS A 184 12.54 14.38 -1.41
CA CYS A 184 11.77 13.23 -1.87
C CYS A 184 12.53 11.92 -1.74
N SER A 185 11.82 10.86 -1.50
CA SER A 185 12.42 9.53 -1.44
C SER A 185 11.48 8.45 -1.95
N SER A 186 12.03 7.42 -2.60
CA SER A 186 11.25 6.26 -3.06
C SER A 186 12.16 5.08 -3.39
N THR A 187 11.55 3.89 -3.51
CA THR A 187 12.04 2.85 -4.41
C THR A 187 11.62 3.18 -5.85
N PRO A 188 12.34 2.71 -6.88
CA PRO A 188 11.94 2.85 -8.27
C PRO A 188 10.58 2.19 -8.57
N GLY A 189 9.81 2.83 -9.41
CA GLY A 189 8.53 2.36 -9.92
C GLY A 189 8.41 2.71 -11.40
N SER A 190 7.42 3.54 -11.75
CA SER A 190 7.21 3.99 -13.13
C SER A 190 8.33 4.91 -13.63
N THR A 191 8.67 4.78 -14.91
CA THR A 191 9.67 5.62 -15.62
C THR A 191 9.07 6.92 -16.18
N ASP A 192 7.78 7.15 -16.05
CA ASP A 192 7.12 8.40 -16.42
C ASP A 192 6.89 9.36 -15.24
N SER A 193 7.28 8.95 -14.02
CA SER A 193 7.11 9.75 -12.80
C SER A 193 8.09 10.92 -12.68
N LEU A 194 7.71 11.94 -11.90
CA LEU A 194 8.59 13.03 -11.48
C LEU A 194 9.86 12.51 -10.82
N PHE A 195 9.75 11.49 -9.94
CA PHE A 195 10.90 10.93 -9.26
C PHE A 195 11.93 10.35 -10.23
N TRP A 196 11.48 9.65 -11.29
CA TRP A 196 12.36 9.21 -12.37
C TRP A 196 13.00 10.40 -13.10
N LYS A 197 12.21 11.45 -13.43
CA LYS A 197 12.69 12.65 -14.11
C LYS A 197 13.76 13.38 -13.30
N ILE A 198 13.60 13.47 -11.97
CA ILE A 198 14.60 14.05 -11.06
C ILE A 198 15.96 13.36 -11.22
N PHE A 199 15.99 12.05 -11.34
CA PHE A 199 17.27 11.32 -11.50
C PHE A 199 17.85 11.38 -12.91
N ASN A 200 17.01 11.44 -13.95
CA ASN A 200 17.40 11.18 -15.34
C ASN A 200 17.33 12.41 -16.27
N ARG A 201 16.72 13.52 -15.86
CA ARG A 201 16.56 14.69 -16.71
C ARG A 201 17.45 15.87 -16.28
N PRO A 202 18.10 16.58 -17.22
CA PRO A 202 19.02 17.69 -16.92
C PRO A 202 18.36 18.86 -16.15
N GLN A 203 17.08 19.15 -16.37
CA GLN A 203 16.37 20.22 -15.68
C GLN A 203 16.31 20.08 -14.16
N PHE A 204 16.59 18.87 -13.64
CA PHE A 204 16.65 18.56 -12.22
C PHE A 204 18.10 18.43 -11.69
N ALA A 205 19.10 18.99 -12.39
CA ALA A 205 20.50 18.94 -11.97
C ALA A 205 20.74 19.57 -10.59
N ARG A 206 19.87 20.48 -10.13
CA ARG A 206 19.94 21.10 -8.81
C ARG A 206 19.72 20.13 -7.63
N PHE A 207 19.15 18.96 -7.89
CA PHE A 207 18.90 17.99 -6.84
C PHE A 207 20.19 17.28 -6.43
N ALA A 208 20.50 17.32 -5.14
CA ALA A 208 21.47 16.39 -4.56
C ALA A 208 20.82 14.99 -4.51
N LYS A 209 21.49 14.00 -5.05
CA LYS A 209 20.97 12.66 -5.29
C LYS A 209 21.74 11.63 -4.49
N SER A 210 21.04 10.67 -3.89
CA SER A 210 21.65 9.52 -3.23
C SER A 210 21.02 8.23 -3.76
N HIS A 211 21.86 7.25 -4.04
CA HIS A 211 21.46 5.91 -4.45
C HIS A 211 22.05 4.89 -3.49
N VAL A 212 21.23 4.01 -2.94
CA VAL A 212 21.66 2.97 -1.99
C VAL A 212 21.00 1.64 -2.37
N THR A 213 21.84 0.64 -2.62
CA THR A 213 21.46 -0.73 -2.94
C THR A 213 21.35 -1.58 -1.66
N TRP A 214 20.87 -2.82 -1.82
CA TRP A 214 20.83 -3.80 -0.74
C TRP A 214 22.23 -4.13 -0.18
N GLU A 215 23.27 -4.07 -0.99
CA GLU A 215 24.66 -4.39 -0.58
C GLU A 215 25.14 -3.42 0.52
N GLN A 216 24.87 -2.13 0.34
CA GLN A 216 25.19 -1.11 1.33
C GLN A 216 24.29 -1.21 2.57
N ALA A 217 23.03 -1.63 2.38
CA ALA A 217 22.05 -1.75 3.45
C ALA A 217 22.14 -3.06 4.24
N LEU A 218 22.97 -4.03 3.81
CA LEU A 218 23.14 -5.34 4.43
C LEU A 218 23.98 -5.24 5.71
N GLU A 219 23.65 -6.02 6.72
CA GLU A 219 24.47 -6.17 7.94
C GLU A 219 25.87 -6.74 7.64
N PRO A 220 26.92 -6.29 8.34
CA PRO A 220 26.87 -5.41 9.52
C PRO A 220 26.77 -3.91 9.19
N ASN A 221 26.87 -3.50 7.93
CA ASN A 221 26.97 -2.11 7.49
C ASN A 221 25.62 -1.39 7.43
N GLY A 222 24.50 -2.12 7.44
CA GLY A 222 23.15 -1.59 7.33
C GLY A 222 22.12 -2.37 8.14
N PRO A 223 20.85 -1.94 8.12
CA PRO A 223 19.77 -2.55 8.90
C PRO A 223 19.22 -3.86 8.32
N MET A 224 19.52 -4.18 7.06
CA MET A 224 19.00 -5.34 6.36
C MET A 224 19.69 -6.63 6.85
N LYS A 225 18.88 -7.61 7.26
CA LYS A 225 19.39 -8.88 7.77
C LYS A 225 19.74 -9.84 6.63
N ARG A 226 20.88 -10.54 6.71
CA ARG A 226 21.32 -11.51 5.72
C ARG A 226 20.27 -12.60 5.48
N LYS A 227 19.73 -13.19 6.54
CA LYS A 227 18.69 -14.22 6.43
C LYS A 227 17.46 -13.72 5.66
N TRP A 228 17.02 -12.50 5.94
CA TRP A 228 15.89 -11.90 5.22
C TRP A 228 16.20 -11.73 3.72
N LEU A 229 17.44 -11.33 3.39
CA LEU A 229 17.87 -11.18 2.00
C LEU A 229 17.91 -12.52 1.25
N GLU A 230 18.40 -13.58 1.90
CA GLU A 230 18.43 -14.93 1.35
C GLU A 230 17.02 -15.44 1.04
N ASP A 231 16.07 -15.25 1.96
CA ASP A 231 14.66 -15.58 1.73
C ASP A 231 14.07 -14.82 0.52
N ARG A 232 14.38 -13.51 0.39
CA ARG A 232 13.93 -12.70 -0.75
C ARG A 232 14.60 -13.11 -2.06
N LYS A 233 15.85 -13.50 -2.03
CA LYS A 233 16.57 -13.96 -3.22
C LYS A 233 15.88 -15.17 -3.85
N GLN A 234 15.46 -16.12 -3.03
CA GLN A 234 14.67 -17.27 -3.48
C GLN A 234 13.31 -16.87 -4.06
N GLU A 235 12.61 -15.95 -3.38
CA GLU A 235 11.30 -15.46 -3.86
C GLU A 235 11.39 -14.68 -5.17
N TYR A 236 12.49 -13.99 -5.44
CA TYR A 236 12.67 -13.15 -6.63
C TYR A 236 13.46 -13.83 -7.75
N GLU A 237 13.83 -15.10 -7.59
CA GLU A 237 14.62 -15.84 -8.59
C GLU A 237 13.97 -15.84 -9.97
N GLY A 238 12.63 -15.93 -10.02
CA GLY A 238 11.84 -15.86 -11.25
C GLY A 238 11.50 -14.44 -11.72
N ASP A 239 11.79 -13.39 -10.94
CA ASP A 239 11.46 -11.99 -11.26
C ASP A 239 12.65 -11.05 -11.06
N PRO A 240 13.63 -11.07 -11.99
CA PRO A 240 14.82 -10.23 -11.90
C PRO A 240 14.49 -8.73 -11.96
N TRP A 241 13.36 -8.34 -12.55
CA TRP A 241 12.91 -6.96 -12.63
C TRP A 241 12.48 -6.43 -11.28
N ARG A 242 11.78 -7.26 -10.49
CA ARG A 242 11.40 -6.93 -9.11
C ARG A 242 12.63 -6.85 -8.20
N TRP A 243 13.61 -7.76 -8.36
CA TRP A 243 14.88 -7.69 -7.66
C TRP A 243 15.58 -6.36 -7.90
N LYS A 244 15.73 -5.95 -9.16
CA LYS A 244 16.34 -4.67 -9.54
C LYS A 244 15.63 -3.48 -8.87
N ARG A 245 14.32 -3.42 -8.92
CA ARG A 245 13.55 -2.31 -8.32
C ARG A 245 13.66 -2.26 -6.81
N GLU A 246 13.38 -3.38 -6.15
CA GLU A 246 13.22 -3.40 -4.70
C GLU A 246 14.56 -3.40 -3.93
N LEU A 247 15.58 -4.05 -4.48
CA LEU A 247 16.86 -4.29 -3.81
C LEU A 247 18.04 -3.54 -4.43
N GLU A 248 18.16 -3.47 -5.75
CA GLU A 248 19.20 -2.67 -6.39
C GLU A 248 18.80 -1.20 -6.52
N ALA A 249 17.55 -0.88 -6.24
CA ALA A 249 16.97 0.45 -6.40
C ALA A 249 17.19 1.00 -7.82
N GLU A 250 17.03 0.15 -8.85
CA GLU A 250 17.13 0.51 -10.26
C GLU A 250 15.75 0.45 -10.94
N TRP A 251 15.51 1.37 -11.89
CA TRP A 251 14.30 1.31 -12.70
C TRP A 251 14.39 0.13 -13.66
N ALA A 252 13.43 -0.77 -13.56
CA ALA A 252 13.35 -1.94 -14.40
C ALA A 252 11.90 -2.41 -14.51
N GLU A 253 11.43 -2.66 -15.71
CA GLU A 253 10.11 -3.19 -15.99
C GLU A 253 10.20 -4.22 -17.11
N ASP A 254 9.44 -5.30 -16.99
CA ASP A 254 9.33 -6.36 -17.98
C ASP A 254 8.26 -5.97 -19.00
N GLU A 255 8.59 -5.98 -20.27
CA GLU A 255 7.68 -5.63 -21.37
C GLU A 255 6.52 -6.63 -21.52
N SER A 256 6.64 -7.84 -20.99
CA SER A 256 5.60 -8.86 -21.00
C SER A 256 4.53 -8.68 -19.90
N VAL A 257 4.66 -7.66 -19.03
CA VAL A 257 3.69 -7.36 -17.98
C VAL A 257 2.36 -6.92 -18.57
N TRP A 258 1.26 -7.54 -18.12
CA TRP A 258 -0.07 -7.19 -18.61
C TRP A 258 -0.52 -5.80 -18.14
N ILE A 259 -0.28 -5.45 -16.87
CA ILE A 259 -0.61 -4.13 -16.29
C ILE A 259 0.70 -3.44 -15.89
N PRO A 260 1.20 -2.47 -16.70
CA PRO A 260 2.46 -1.79 -16.42
C PRO A 260 2.36 -0.87 -15.20
N LEU A 261 3.49 -0.61 -14.54
CA LEU A 261 3.56 0.23 -13.35
C LEU A 261 3.05 1.66 -13.57
N SER A 262 3.21 2.19 -14.78
CA SER A 262 2.68 3.51 -15.16
C SER A 262 1.15 3.56 -15.08
N LEU A 263 0.47 2.49 -15.49
CA LEU A 263 -0.99 2.39 -15.38
C LEU A 263 -1.43 2.16 -13.94
N ILE A 264 -0.71 1.31 -13.19
CA ILE A 264 -0.98 1.04 -11.78
C ILE A 264 -0.89 2.33 -10.96
N THR A 265 0.17 3.13 -11.16
CA THR A 265 0.38 4.38 -10.44
C THR A 265 -0.76 5.37 -10.65
N LYS A 266 -1.32 5.47 -11.86
CA LYS A 266 -2.47 6.34 -12.18
C LYS A 266 -3.77 5.96 -11.45
N CYS A 267 -3.88 4.71 -11.01
CA CYS A 267 -5.05 4.21 -10.27
C CYS A 267 -4.90 4.32 -8.75
N ILE A 268 -3.73 4.76 -8.25
CA ILE A 268 -3.52 4.99 -6.83
C ILE A 268 -4.28 6.23 -6.39
N ASP A 269 -5.15 6.06 -5.41
CA ASP A 269 -5.90 7.14 -4.77
C ASP A 269 -5.38 7.34 -3.34
N SER A 270 -4.80 8.52 -3.10
CA SER A 270 -4.19 8.85 -1.81
C SER A 270 -5.20 9.09 -0.68
N GLU A 271 -6.45 9.38 -1.01
CA GLU A 271 -7.53 9.63 -0.05
C GLU A 271 -8.31 8.37 0.27
N LEU A 272 -8.14 7.30 -0.52
CA LEU A 272 -8.83 6.04 -0.32
C LEU A 272 -8.17 5.24 0.81
N GLU A 273 -9.00 4.69 1.70
CA GLU A 273 -8.58 3.75 2.73
C GLU A 273 -9.34 2.43 2.61
N LEU A 274 -8.67 1.32 2.96
CA LEU A 274 -9.35 0.05 3.12
C LEU A 274 -10.29 0.09 4.31
N TRP A 275 -11.43 -0.55 4.18
CA TRP A 275 -12.43 -0.61 5.24
C TRP A 275 -11.99 -1.51 6.39
N ASN A 276 -12.39 -1.10 7.58
CA ASN A 276 -12.53 -1.97 8.73
C ASN A 276 -13.94 -2.56 8.79
N PHE A 277 -14.20 -3.46 9.74
CA PHE A 277 -15.51 -4.10 9.89
C PHE A 277 -16.67 -3.14 10.20
N GLU A 278 -16.39 -1.91 10.60
CA GLU A 278 -17.41 -0.92 10.99
C GLU A 278 -17.67 0.14 9.92
N SER A 279 -17.00 0.05 8.79
CA SER A 279 -17.18 1.00 7.68
C SER A 279 -18.56 0.85 7.05
N LEU A 280 -19.12 1.99 6.63
CA LEU A 280 -20.40 2.06 5.94
C LEU A 280 -20.16 2.23 4.44
N HIS A 281 -20.86 1.47 3.61
CA HIS A 281 -20.81 1.60 2.16
C HIS A 281 -21.92 2.51 1.63
N ARG A 282 -21.71 3.06 0.43
CA ARG A 282 -22.65 3.94 -0.28
C ARG A 282 -23.08 3.36 -1.62
N GLY A 283 -22.23 2.52 -2.20
CA GLY A 283 -22.42 1.91 -3.51
C GLY A 283 -22.75 0.42 -3.44
N LYS A 284 -22.69 -0.24 -4.58
CA LYS A 284 -22.87 -1.68 -4.74
C LYS A 284 -21.58 -2.40 -4.40
N LEU A 285 -21.67 -3.49 -3.65
CA LEU A 285 -20.50 -4.28 -3.31
C LEU A 285 -20.36 -5.48 -4.25
N TYR A 286 -19.13 -5.68 -4.73
CA TYR A 286 -18.72 -6.81 -5.54
C TYR A 286 -17.60 -7.56 -4.86
N GLY A 287 -17.68 -8.90 -4.84
CA GLY A 287 -16.66 -9.77 -4.30
C GLY A 287 -15.97 -10.58 -5.39
N GLY A 288 -14.66 -10.79 -5.25
CA GLY A 288 -13.88 -11.73 -6.04
C GLY A 288 -13.11 -12.66 -5.12
N LEU A 289 -13.31 -13.96 -5.27
CA LEU A 289 -12.66 -14.99 -4.47
C LEU A 289 -11.86 -15.92 -5.38
N ASP A 290 -10.57 -15.92 -5.21
CA ASP A 290 -9.65 -16.91 -5.79
C ASP A 290 -9.25 -17.91 -4.71
N LEU A 291 -9.38 -19.21 -4.98
CA LEU A 291 -9.22 -20.28 -4.00
C LEU A 291 -7.98 -21.12 -4.29
N GLY A 292 -6.93 -20.88 -3.51
CA GLY A 292 -5.74 -21.73 -3.45
C GLY A 292 -5.68 -22.56 -2.17
N LYS A 293 -4.72 -23.48 -2.05
CA LYS A 293 -4.55 -24.27 -0.83
C LYS A 293 -3.10 -24.60 -0.49
N HIS A 294 -2.42 -25.37 -1.31
CA HIS A 294 -1.09 -25.91 -1.00
C HIS A 294 0.04 -25.05 -1.54
N GLN A 295 -0.05 -24.62 -2.78
CA GLN A 295 0.97 -23.85 -3.47
C GLN A 295 0.54 -22.39 -3.66
N ASP A 296 -0.76 -22.15 -3.80
CA ASP A 296 -1.36 -20.84 -4.05
C ASP A 296 -2.15 -20.38 -2.81
N TYR A 297 -2.23 -19.07 -2.61
CA TYR A 297 -3.03 -18.48 -1.54
C TYR A 297 -4.50 -18.47 -1.93
N SER A 298 -5.37 -18.44 -0.93
CA SER A 298 -6.72 -17.93 -1.19
C SER A 298 -6.73 -16.42 -0.99
N ALA A 299 -7.34 -15.70 -1.94
CA ALA A 299 -7.46 -14.25 -1.88
C ALA A 299 -8.92 -13.81 -2.04
N PHE A 300 -9.38 -12.90 -1.19
CA PHE A 300 -10.71 -12.29 -1.27
C PHE A 300 -10.58 -10.77 -1.41
N VAL A 301 -11.20 -10.23 -2.44
CA VAL A 301 -11.19 -8.79 -2.77
C VAL A 301 -12.61 -8.27 -2.78
N VAL A 302 -12.84 -7.10 -2.17
CA VAL A 302 -14.12 -6.39 -2.20
C VAL A 302 -13.95 -5.04 -2.86
N ILE A 303 -14.75 -4.79 -3.86
CA ILE A 303 -14.85 -3.55 -4.63
C ILE A 303 -16.22 -2.91 -4.35
N GLU A 304 -16.24 -1.62 -4.12
CA GLU A 304 -17.45 -0.80 -4.09
C GLU A 304 -17.60 -0.05 -5.41
N ASP A 305 -18.72 -0.20 -6.07
CA ASP A 305 -19.09 0.61 -7.24
C ASP A 305 -19.94 1.80 -6.78
N VAL A 306 -19.37 2.98 -6.90
CA VAL A 306 -20.03 4.26 -6.62
C VAL A 306 -20.14 5.03 -7.92
N ASP A 307 -21.29 5.02 -8.55
CA ASP A 307 -21.57 5.73 -9.80
C ASP A 307 -20.58 5.42 -10.94
N GLY A 308 -20.20 4.15 -11.08
CA GLY A 308 -19.26 3.67 -12.10
C GLY A 308 -17.79 3.78 -11.72
N LYS A 309 -17.47 4.31 -10.53
CA LYS A 309 -16.13 4.26 -9.93
C LYS A 309 -16.01 3.02 -9.05
N TYR A 310 -15.06 2.18 -9.38
CA TYR A 310 -14.73 0.94 -8.68
C TYR A 310 -13.64 1.21 -7.65
N LEU A 311 -13.98 1.14 -6.37
CA LEU A 311 -13.09 1.48 -5.26
C LEU A 311 -12.70 0.23 -4.49
N LEU A 312 -11.40 -0.06 -4.37
CA LEU A 312 -10.93 -1.17 -3.52
C LEU A 312 -11.24 -0.86 -2.06
N ARG A 313 -12.10 -1.66 -1.44
CA ARG A 313 -12.50 -1.47 -0.05
C ARG A 313 -11.90 -2.49 0.90
N HIS A 314 -11.63 -3.69 0.40
CA HIS A 314 -11.05 -4.74 1.22
C HIS A 314 -10.24 -5.71 0.39
N VAL A 315 -9.17 -6.21 0.96
CA VAL A 315 -8.37 -7.30 0.40
C VAL A 315 -7.83 -8.16 1.54
N LYS A 316 -8.05 -9.46 1.44
CA LYS A 316 -7.57 -10.46 2.38
C LYS A 316 -6.89 -11.57 1.63
N VAL A 317 -5.65 -11.86 2.00
CA VAL A 317 -4.90 -13.04 1.58
C VAL A 317 -4.81 -13.99 2.79
N PHE A 318 -5.14 -15.22 2.58
CA PHE A 318 -5.11 -16.25 3.61
C PHE A 318 -3.77 -17.00 3.53
N PRO A 319 -3.14 -17.34 4.67
CA PRO A 319 -1.94 -18.16 4.68
C PRO A 319 -2.16 -19.49 3.94
N LEU A 320 -1.09 -20.04 3.37
CA LEU A 320 -1.12 -21.39 2.78
C LEU A 320 -1.70 -22.39 3.78
N GLU A 321 -2.27 -23.47 3.29
CA GLU A 321 -2.93 -24.54 4.08
C GLU A 321 -4.20 -24.07 4.83
N THR A 322 -4.70 -22.84 4.58
CA THR A 322 -5.97 -22.41 5.15
C THR A 322 -7.12 -23.26 4.58
N LYS A 323 -7.92 -23.83 5.45
CA LYS A 323 -9.08 -24.65 5.03
C LYS A 323 -10.14 -23.79 4.33
N TYR A 324 -10.73 -24.29 3.26
CA TYR A 324 -11.80 -23.58 2.54
C TYR A 324 -12.97 -23.16 3.44
N ALA A 325 -13.34 -24.01 4.41
CA ALA A 325 -14.36 -23.64 5.38
C ALA A 325 -14.01 -22.39 6.20
N THR A 326 -12.72 -22.15 6.48
CA THR A 326 -12.26 -20.92 7.16
C THR A 326 -12.38 -19.72 6.22
N VAL A 327 -12.02 -19.88 4.95
CA VAL A 327 -12.16 -18.84 3.92
C VAL A 327 -13.64 -18.46 3.74
N ILE A 328 -14.51 -19.47 3.57
CA ILE A 328 -15.97 -19.28 3.43
C ILE A 328 -16.54 -18.58 4.68
N GLY A 329 -16.15 -19.03 5.88
CA GLY A 329 -16.60 -18.42 7.14
C GLY A 329 -16.18 -16.95 7.26
N TYR A 330 -15.00 -16.59 6.76
CA TYR A 330 -14.55 -15.19 6.70
C TYR A 330 -15.40 -14.37 5.73
N VAL A 331 -15.62 -14.87 4.50
CA VAL A 331 -16.49 -14.21 3.51
C VAL A 331 -17.90 -14.03 4.08
N LYS A 332 -18.45 -15.07 4.73
CA LYS A 332 -19.76 -15.01 5.41
C LYS A 332 -19.81 -13.88 6.45
N THR A 333 -18.76 -13.77 7.30
CA THR A 333 -18.68 -12.70 8.30
C THR A 333 -18.73 -11.32 7.66
N LEU A 334 -18.05 -11.13 6.52
CA LEU A 334 -18.08 -9.85 5.80
C LEU A 334 -19.44 -9.58 5.13
N THR A 335 -20.04 -10.60 4.50
CA THR A 335 -21.37 -10.44 3.88
C THR A 335 -22.46 -10.17 4.91
N ASP A 336 -22.39 -10.76 6.09
CA ASP A 336 -23.32 -10.45 7.19
C ASP A 336 -23.14 -9.03 7.73
N ARG A 337 -21.89 -8.57 7.78
CA ARG A 337 -21.56 -7.26 8.34
C ARG A 337 -21.89 -6.12 7.38
N TRP A 338 -21.48 -6.24 6.13
CA TRP A 338 -21.65 -5.16 5.15
C TRP A 338 -22.95 -5.28 4.37
N GLN A 339 -23.64 -6.40 4.41
CA GLN A 339 -24.91 -6.66 3.70
C GLN A 339 -24.85 -6.20 2.21
N THR A 340 -25.81 -6.57 1.38
CA THR A 340 -25.98 -6.05 0.01
C THR A 340 -24.83 -6.27 -0.98
N PHE A 341 -24.15 -7.44 -0.92
CA PHE A 341 -23.32 -7.82 -2.06
C PHE A 341 -24.21 -8.12 -3.27
N GLU A 342 -24.04 -7.32 -4.32
CA GLU A 342 -24.75 -7.53 -5.59
C GLU A 342 -24.31 -8.83 -6.27
N LYS A 343 -23.01 -9.16 -6.15
CA LYS A 343 -22.43 -10.38 -6.70
C LYS A 343 -21.08 -10.73 -6.07
N ILE A 344 -20.82 -12.02 -5.93
CA ILE A 344 -19.49 -12.55 -5.57
C ILE A 344 -19.13 -13.59 -6.63
N ARG A 345 -18.03 -13.37 -7.35
CA ARG A 345 -17.46 -14.33 -8.30
C ARG A 345 -16.37 -15.13 -7.64
N VAL A 346 -16.42 -16.46 -7.84
CA VAL A 346 -15.51 -17.41 -7.22
C VAL A 346 -14.84 -18.23 -8.31
N ASP A 347 -13.49 -18.31 -8.30
CA ASP A 347 -12.81 -19.29 -9.12
C ASP A 347 -13.10 -20.70 -8.61
N THR A 348 -13.68 -21.52 -9.49
CA THR A 348 -14.00 -22.92 -9.23
C THR A 348 -13.07 -23.88 -9.96
N THR A 349 -12.01 -23.39 -10.60
CA THR A 349 -11.04 -24.20 -11.32
C THR A 349 -10.32 -25.14 -10.34
N GLY A 350 -10.41 -26.45 -10.57
CA GLY A 350 -9.76 -27.43 -9.70
C GLY A 350 -10.50 -27.79 -8.40
N VAL A 351 -11.34 -26.90 -7.86
CA VAL A 351 -12.12 -27.17 -6.64
C VAL A 351 -13.57 -27.60 -6.95
N GLY A 352 -14.08 -27.32 -8.14
CA GLY A 352 -15.44 -27.68 -8.58
C GLY A 352 -16.53 -26.73 -8.07
N GLU A 353 -17.70 -26.85 -8.67
CA GLU A 353 -18.85 -25.97 -8.38
C GLU A 353 -19.47 -26.16 -7.00
N TYR A 354 -19.13 -27.27 -6.28
CA TYR A 354 -19.65 -27.53 -4.94
C TYR A 354 -19.33 -26.41 -3.93
N ILE A 355 -18.23 -25.67 -4.15
CA ILE A 355 -17.84 -24.53 -3.29
C ILE A 355 -18.92 -23.44 -3.28
N THR A 356 -19.52 -23.14 -4.45
CA THR A 356 -20.59 -22.15 -4.52
C THR A 356 -21.88 -22.65 -3.89
N GLU A 357 -22.14 -23.96 -3.93
CA GLU A 357 -23.25 -24.58 -3.20
C GLU A 357 -23.00 -24.51 -1.68
N ASP A 358 -21.79 -24.80 -1.21
CA ASP A 358 -21.43 -24.68 0.21
C ASP A 358 -21.53 -23.22 0.70
N MET A 359 -21.13 -22.24 -0.11
CA MET A 359 -21.30 -20.83 0.21
C MET A 359 -22.77 -20.44 0.30
N ALA A 360 -23.60 -20.88 -0.66
CA ALA A 360 -25.03 -20.62 -0.65
C ALA A 360 -25.72 -21.29 0.54
N ASN A 361 -25.38 -22.55 0.85
CA ASN A 361 -25.87 -23.28 2.03
C ASN A 361 -25.44 -22.60 3.34
N GLY A 362 -24.25 -21.98 3.34
CA GLY A 362 -23.76 -21.14 4.44
C GLY A 362 -24.47 -19.77 4.54
N GLY A 363 -25.42 -19.47 3.66
CA GLY A 363 -26.16 -18.20 3.65
C GLY A 363 -25.42 -17.04 3.01
N ILE A 364 -24.49 -17.31 2.08
CA ILE A 364 -23.87 -16.27 1.24
C ILE A 364 -24.64 -16.23 -0.07
N GLU A 365 -25.33 -15.11 -0.29
CA GLU A 365 -26.18 -14.92 -1.47
C GLU A 365 -25.38 -14.37 -2.67
N ASN A 366 -25.94 -14.47 -3.89
CA ASN A 366 -25.41 -13.89 -5.13
C ASN A 366 -24.01 -14.39 -5.53
N VAL A 367 -23.69 -15.65 -5.23
CA VAL A 367 -22.43 -16.29 -5.60
C VAL A 367 -22.52 -16.84 -7.04
N GLU A 368 -21.53 -16.53 -7.86
CA GLU A 368 -21.40 -16.98 -9.25
C GLU A 368 -20.07 -17.72 -9.43
N ALA A 369 -20.13 -18.99 -9.85
CA ALA A 369 -18.97 -19.79 -10.19
C ALA A 369 -18.34 -19.31 -11.50
N VAL A 370 -17.02 -19.23 -11.55
CA VAL A 370 -16.24 -18.91 -12.74
C VAL A 370 -15.14 -19.95 -12.91
N THR A 371 -15.13 -20.63 -14.05
CA THR A 371 -14.03 -21.56 -14.40
C THR A 371 -13.02 -20.85 -15.28
N PHE A 372 -11.76 -20.88 -14.93
CA PHE A 372 -10.67 -20.24 -15.66
C PHE A 372 -10.26 -21.04 -16.90
N THR A 373 -10.92 -20.82 -18.02
CA THR A 373 -10.43 -21.16 -19.34
C THR A 373 -9.51 -20.07 -19.88
N SER A 374 -8.68 -20.34 -20.90
CA SER A 374 -7.83 -19.30 -21.51
C SER A 374 -8.65 -18.10 -22.01
N SER A 375 -9.82 -18.35 -22.61
CA SER A 375 -10.74 -17.30 -23.07
C SER A 375 -11.31 -16.49 -21.89
N ARG A 376 -11.70 -17.16 -20.79
CA ARG A 376 -12.23 -16.50 -19.61
C ARG A 376 -11.16 -15.67 -18.91
N LYS A 377 -9.94 -16.19 -18.76
CA LYS A 377 -8.80 -15.42 -18.24
C LYS A 377 -8.55 -14.15 -19.08
N GLN A 378 -8.55 -14.27 -20.40
CA GLN A 378 -8.38 -13.12 -21.30
C GLN A 378 -9.50 -12.07 -21.14
N GLU A 379 -10.75 -12.52 -21.03
CA GLU A 379 -11.90 -11.63 -20.81
C GLU A 379 -11.77 -10.86 -19.48
N LEU A 380 -11.52 -11.55 -18.36
CA LEU A 380 -11.36 -10.96 -17.03
C LEU A 380 -10.18 -9.99 -16.99
N ALA A 381 -9.03 -10.40 -17.57
CA ALA A 381 -7.83 -9.58 -17.64
C ALA A 381 -8.06 -8.29 -18.45
N SER A 382 -8.80 -8.40 -19.55
CA SER A 382 -9.13 -7.24 -20.40
C SER A 382 -10.09 -6.28 -19.69
N ILE A 383 -11.09 -6.79 -18.97
CA ILE A 383 -12.03 -5.97 -18.18
C ILE A 383 -11.27 -5.19 -17.11
N LEU A 384 -10.40 -5.84 -16.34
CA LEU A 384 -9.60 -5.17 -15.30
C LEU A 384 -8.74 -4.07 -15.92
N LYS A 385 -7.95 -4.39 -16.96
CA LYS A 385 -7.09 -3.42 -17.63
C LYS A 385 -7.88 -2.26 -18.22
N GLN A 386 -9.04 -2.52 -18.82
CA GLN A 386 -9.89 -1.46 -19.37
C GLN A 386 -10.42 -0.52 -18.29
N ARG A 387 -10.87 -1.04 -17.14
CA ARG A 387 -11.30 -0.20 -16.01
C ARG A 387 -10.19 0.68 -15.46
N MET A 388 -8.94 0.20 -15.52
CA MET A 388 -7.78 1.01 -15.15
C MET A 388 -7.47 2.08 -16.20
N LEU A 389 -7.54 1.75 -17.49
CA LEU A 389 -7.34 2.71 -18.60
C LEU A 389 -8.40 3.83 -18.60
N ASP A 390 -9.64 3.49 -18.28
CA ASP A 390 -10.76 4.43 -18.17
C ASP A 390 -10.70 5.28 -16.89
N ALA A 391 -9.66 5.13 -16.07
CA ALA A 391 -9.53 5.73 -14.74
C ALA A 391 -10.79 5.50 -13.87
N ALA A 392 -11.41 4.32 -14.02
CA ALA A 392 -12.61 3.93 -13.27
C ALA A 392 -12.28 3.05 -12.06
N TYR A 393 -11.10 2.44 -11.99
CA TYR A 393 -10.67 1.64 -10.85
C TYR A 393 -9.66 2.40 -10.00
N HIS A 394 -9.91 2.49 -8.69
CA HIS A 394 -9.05 3.17 -7.73
C HIS A 394 -8.76 2.30 -6.50
N PHE A 395 -7.54 2.42 -5.99
CA PHE A 395 -7.10 1.70 -4.79
C PHE A 395 -6.06 2.50 -4.01
N PRO A 396 -5.94 2.30 -2.68
CA PRO A 396 -4.92 2.97 -1.87
C PRO A 396 -3.55 2.31 -2.07
N PHE A 397 -2.48 3.06 -1.90
CA PHE A 397 -1.13 2.49 -1.81
C PHE A 397 -1.00 1.71 -0.49
N VAL A 398 -1.08 0.38 -0.55
CA VAL A 398 -1.23 -0.48 0.63
C VAL A 398 -0.41 -1.76 0.55
N ASN A 399 0.05 -2.24 1.71
CA ASN A 399 0.57 -3.58 1.90
C ASN A 399 -0.49 -4.46 2.59
N ILE A 400 -0.68 -5.66 2.06
CA ILE A 400 -1.63 -6.66 2.53
C ILE A 400 -0.92 -7.56 3.54
N GLN A 401 -1.42 -7.65 4.76
CA GLN A 401 -0.87 -8.55 5.76
C GLN A 401 -1.36 -9.97 5.54
N VAL A 402 -0.44 -10.90 5.28
CA VAL A 402 -0.73 -12.34 5.12
C VAL A 402 -0.56 -13.07 6.46
N SER A 403 0.57 -12.81 7.13
CA SER A 403 0.90 -13.36 8.45
C SER A 403 1.68 -12.30 9.26
N PRO A 404 1.94 -12.48 10.55
CA PRO A 404 2.69 -11.50 11.36
C PRO A 404 4.01 -11.07 10.73
N ASN A 405 4.67 -11.94 9.99
CA ASN A 405 6.00 -11.72 9.40
C ASN A 405 5.98 -11.57 7.87
N LYS A 406 4.81 -11.67 7.21
CA LYS A 406 4.71 -11.61 5.75
C LYS A 406 3.63 -10.62 5.32
N SER A 407 4.02 -9.66 4.48
CA SER A 407 3.12 -8.74 3.81
C SER A 407 3.42 -8.67 2.31
N LEU A 408 2.39 -8.47 1.50
CA LEU A 408 2.46 -8.30 0.05
C LEU A 408 2.14 -6.85 -0.31
N SER A 409 2.79 -6.30 -1.32
CA SER A 409 2.45 -4.99 -1.86
C SER A 409 1.34 -5.14 -2.89
N TYR A 410 0.19 -4.50 -2.71
CA TYR A 410 -0.90 -4.55 -3.68
C TYR A 410 -0.48 -4.11 -5.09
N VAL A 411 0.39 -3.12 -5.18
CA VAL A 411 0.99 -2.66 -6.44
C VAL A 411 1.79 -3.78 -7.14
N ASN A 412 2.61 -4.51 -6.37
CA ASN A 412 3.40 -5.61 -6.95
C ASN A 412 2.51 -6.80 -7.33
N GLU A 413 1.46 -7.08 -6.56
CA GLU A 413 0.47 -8.11 -6.90
C GLU A 413 -0.27 -7.77 -8.20
N LEU A 414 -0.59 -6.50 -8.47
CA LEU A 414 -1.17 -6.08 -9.75
C LEU A 414 -0.16 -6.09 -10.92
N ASN A 415 1.14 -6.00 -10.64
CA ASN A 415 2.21 -6.03 -11.66
C ASN A 415 2.75 -7.44 -11.92
N VAL A 416 2.17 -8.48 -11.32
CA VAL A 416 2.74 -9.85 -11.37
C VAL A 416 2.46 -10.56 -12.68
N GLU A 417 1.28 -10.33 -13.29
CA GLU A 417 0.80 -11.11 -14.42
C GLU A 417 1.52 -10.76 -15.71
N ARG A 418 2.00 -11.78 -16.41
CA ARG A 418 2.69 -11.72 -17.70
C ARG A 418 1.79 -12.27 -18.79
N PHE A 419 2.00 -11.82 -20.03
CA PHE A 419 1.27 -12.35 -21.17
C PHE A 419 2.20 -12.71 -22.32
N GLU A 420 1.81 -13.73 -23.04
CA GLU A 420 2.44 -14.17 -24.28
C GLU A 420 1.38 -14.35 -25.36
N LEU A 421 1.60 -13.77 -26.53
CA LEU A 421 0.74 -13.97 -27.69
C LEU A 421 1.13 -15.28 -28.38
N ARG A 422 0.24 -16.27 -28.38
CA ARG A 422 0.43 -17.55 -29.01
C ARG A 422 0.22 -17.44 -30.53
N LYS A 423 0.71 -18.44 -31.27
CA LYS A 423 0.61 -18.51 -32.74
C LYS A 423 -0.83 -18.54 -33.28
N ASP A 424 -1.78 -19.00 -32.47
CA ASP A 424 -3.21 -19.02 -32.76
C ASP A 424 -3.92 -17.70 -32.46
N GLY A 425 -3.19 -16.68 -32.03
CA GLY A 425 -3.72 -15.38 -31.67
C GLY A 425 -4.32 -15.31 -30.26
N SER A 426 -4.29 -16.40 -29.47
CA SER A 426 -4.74 -16.40 -28.08
C SER A 426 -3.66 -15.82 -27.15
N LEU A 427 -4.11 -15.18 -26.04
CA LEU A 427 -3.22 -14.74 -24.99
C LEU A 427 -3.06 -15.85 -23.95
N HIS A 428 -1.82 -16.13 -23.61
CA HIS A 428 -1.46 -16.99 -22.48
C HIS A 428 -1.00 -16.12 -21.32
N PHE A 429 -1.63 -16.30 -20.17
CA PHE A 429 -1.29 -15.61 -18.94
C PHE A 429 -0.46 -16.51 -18.05
N SER A 430 0.55 -15.93 -17.40
CA SER A 430 1.46 -16.61 -16.47
C SER A 430 2.05 -15.62 -15.50
N HIS A 431 2.63 -16.11 -14.41
CA HIS A 431 3.39 -15.32 -13.46
C HIS A 431 4.81 -15.87 -13.29
N PRO A 432 5.78 -15.08 -12.82
CA PRO A 432 7.13 -15.55 -12.53
C PRO A 432 7.13 -16.68 -11.49
N GLN A 433 8.11 -17.57 -11.56
CA GLN A 433 8.26 -18.64 -10.56
C GLN A 433 8.35 -18.06 -9.15
N ASN A 434 7.77 -18.77 -8.17
CA ASN A 434 7.71 -18.35 -6.77
C ASN A 434 6.97 -17.04 -6.50
N GLN A 435 6.24 -16.52 -7.48
CA GLN A 435 5.25 -15.46 -7.32
C GLN A 435 3.85 -16.05 -7.30
N HIS A 436 2.89 -15.25 -6.87
CA HIS A 436 1.49 -15.65 -6.76
C HIS A 436 0.63 -14.60 -7.44
N ASP A 437 -0.40 -15.01 -8.15
CA ASP A 437 -1.33 -14.16 -8.89
C ASP A 437 -2.75 -14.16 -8.29
N ASP A 438 -2.92 -14.80 -7.12
CA ASP A 438 -4.22 -14.95 -6.46
C ASP A 438 -4.94 -13.61 -6.20
N VAL A 439 -4.19 -12.58 -5.74
CA VAL A 439 -4.74 -11.23 -5.52
C VAL A 439 -5.14 -10.60 -6.84
N TRP A 440 -4.36 -10.83 -7.88
CA TRP A 440 -4.63 -10.33 -9.22
C TRP A 440 -5.94 -10.90 -9.76
N TRP A 441 -6.11 -12.23 -9.71
CA TRP A 441 -7.33 -12.89 -10.21
C TRP A 441 -8.55 -12.60 -9.34
N ALA A 442 -8.40 -12.55 -8.01
CA ALA A 442 -9.48 -12.11 -7.12
C ALA A 442 -9.93 -10.68 -7.45
N THR A 443 -8.98 -9.77 -7.78
CA THR A 443 -9.32 -8.40 -8.20
C THR A 443 -10.07 -8.39 -9.54
N ALA A 444 -9.60 -9.17 -10.53
CA ALA A 444 -10.24 -9.27 -11.83
C ALA A 444 -11.66 -9.85 -11.72
N LEU A 445 -11.87 -10.86 -10.89
CA LEU A 445 -13.18 -11.42 -10.58
C LEU A 445 -14.11 -10.36 -9.97
N ALA A 446 -13.66 -9.62 -8.94
CA ALA A 446 -14.47 -8.59 -8.29
C ALA A 446 -14.87 -7.47 -9.27
N ILE A 447 -13.92 -6.92 -10.02
CA ILE A 447 -14.13 -5.87 -11.03
C ILE A 447 -15.12 -6.33 -12.13
N SER A 448 -15.01 -7.59 -12.53
CA SER A 448 -15.88 -8.15 -13.56
C SER A 448 -17.34 -8.33 -13.12
N CYS A 449 -17.64 -8.34 -11.82
CA CYS A 449 -19.00 -8.53 -11.31
C CYS A 449 -20.02 -7.50 -11.86
N GLY A 450 -19.56 -6.27 -12.10
CA GLY A 450 -20.37 -5.21 -12.72
C GLY A 450 -20.62 -5.39 -14.23
N VAL A 451 -20.06 -6.44 -14.85
CA VAL A 451 -20.17 -6.69 -16.29
C VAL A 451 -20.75 -8.09 -16.52
N LYS A 452 -21.59 -8.22 -17.56
CA LYS A 452 -22.07 -9.52 -18.01
C LYS A 452 -20.96 -10.21 -18.81
N LEU A 453 -20.47 -11.34 -18.30
CA LEU A 453 -19.46 -12.13 -19.03
C LEU A 453 -20.10 -12.84 -20.23
N ALA A 454 -19.27 -13.08 -21.25
CA ALA A 454 -19.68 -13.87 -22.42
C ALA A 454 -20.15 -15.27 -21.96
N PRO A 455 -21.14 -15.88 -22.63
CA PRO A 455 -21.52 -17.27 -22.36
C PRO A 455 -20.32 -18.19 -22.52
N ASP A 456 -20.12 -19.12 -21.57
CA ASP A 456 -19.04 -20.11 -21.71
C ASP A 456 -19.36 -21.04 -22.87
N PRO A 457 -18.53 -21.11 -23.92
CA PRO A 457 -18.79 -21.96 -25.07
C PRO A 457 -18.90 -23.46 -24.70
N PHE A 458 -18.28 -23.90 -23.61
CA PHE A 458 -18.40 -25.28 -23.14
C PHE A 458 -19.71 -25.58 -22.40
N LEU A 459 -20.34 -24.61 -21.75
CA LEU A 459 -21.66 -24.78 -21.14
C LEU A 459 -22.82 -24.73 -22.16
N ALA A 460 -22.58 -24.14 -23.32
CA ALA A 460 -23.56 -24.07 -24.41
C ALA A 460 -23.83 -25.44 -25.09
N VAL A 461 -22.98 -26.45 -24.84
CA VAL A 461 -23.08 -27.80 -25.49
C VAL A 461 -23.83 -28.82 -24.61
N ILE A 462 -24.24 -28.49 -23.39
CA ILE A 462 -25.11 -29.40 -22.63
C ILE A 462 -26.57 -29.16 -23.08
N PRO A 463 -27.15 -30.07 -23.93
CA PRO A 463 -28.56 -29.92 -24.27
C PRO A 463 -29.36 -30.06 -22.97
N ARG A 464 -30.10 -29.02 -22.61
CA ARG A 464 -31.11 -29.14 -21.53
C ARG A 464 -31.97 -30.35 -21.83
N ARG A 465 -31.68 -31.51 -21.25
CA ARG A 465 -32.65 -32.62 -21.13
C ARG A 465 -33.79 -32.07 -20.29
N VAL A 466 -34.72 -31.47 -20.99
CA VAL A 466 -36.04 -31.12 -20.42
C VAL A 466 -36.61 -32.40 -19.85
N ASN A 467 -36.72 -32.49 -18.55
CA ASN A 467 -37.36 -33.59 -17.85
C ASN A 467 -38.81 -33.71 -18.34
N LYS A 468 -39.03 -34.59 -19.34
CA LYS A 468 -40.35 -35.00 -19.78
C LYS A 468 -41.12 -35.83 -18.73
N LEU A 469 -40.62 -35.98 -17.53
CA LEU A 469 -41.17 -36.83 -16.46
C LEU A 469 -42.19 -36.15 -15.56
N GLN A 470 -42.51 -34.87 -15.74
CA GLN A 470 -43.53 -34.19 -14.94
C GLN A 470 -44.88 -33.97 -15.66
N ARG A 471 -45.01 -34.40 -16.96
CA ARG A 471 -46.30 -34.26 -17.66
C ARG A 471 -47.20 -35.50 -17.65
N THR A 472 -46.78 -36.62 -17.08
CA THR A 472 -47.58 -37.87 -17.03
C THR A 472 -48.31 -38.11 -15.72
N ARG A 473 -48.16 -37.27 -14.69
CA ARG A 473 -48.86 -37.42 -13.40
C ARG A 473 -50.09 -36.51 -13.19
N LYS A 474 -50.52 -35.74 -14.19
CA LYS A 474 -51.73 -34.90 -14.09
C LYS A 474 -52.91 -35.34 -14.95
N LYS A 475 -52.95 -36.61 -15.48
CA LYS A 475 -54.02 -37.11 -16.31
C LYS A 475 -54.72 -38.36 -15.78
N VAL A 476 -54.57 -38.76 -14.51
CA VAL A 476 -55.21 -39.95 -13.93
C VAL A 476 -56.08 -39.67 -12.69
N ASN A 477 -56.65 -38.49 -12.58
CA ASN A 477 -57.70 -38.30 -11.52
C ASN A 477 -58.80 -37.36 -11.95
N LYS A 478 -59.47 -37.72 -13.08
CA LYS A 478 -60.82 -37.21 -13.41
C LYS A 478 -61.57 -38.31 -14.13
N HIS A 479 -62.01 -39.33 -13.43
CA HIS A 479 -63.22 -40.15 -13.76
C HIS A 479 -63.35 -41.20 -12.66
N LYS A 480 -64.21 -40.89 -11.69
CA LYS A 480 -65.09 -41.82 -10.93
C LYS A 480 -65.65 -41.08 -9.72
N VAL A 481 -66.73 -40.40 -9.93
CA VAL A 481 -67.83 -40.29 -9.00
C VAL A 481 -69.07 -39.97 -9.83
N LEU A 482 -69.84 -40.97 -10.18
CA LEU A 482 -71.26 -40.86 -10.51
C LEU A 482 -71.91 -42.24 -10.29
N GLY A 483 -72.89 -42.27 -9.41
CA GLY A 483 -73.86 -43.33 -9.30
C GLY A 483 -73.56 -44.35 -8.24
N VAL A 484 -74.40 -44.46 -7.18
CA VAL A 484 -75.70 -44.97 -7.19
C VAL A 484 -76.39 -44.69 -5.85
N THR A 485 -77.59 -44.19 -5.91
CA THR A 485 -78.69 -44.20 -4.94
C THR A 485 -79.10 -45.60 -4.53
N ARG A 486 -79.26 -45.84 -3.28
CA ARG A 486 -80.47 -46.28 -2.50
C ARG A 486 -80.14 -46.44 -1.07
#